data_e2e0aa43ff5408080aabe7649439ce7d
#
_entry.id   e2e0aa43ff5408080aabe7649439ce7d
#
_cell.length_a   1.000
_cell.length_b   1.000
_cell.length_c   1.000
_cell.angle_alpha   90.00
_cell.angle_beta   90.00
_cell.angle_gamma   90.00
#
_symmetry.space_group_name_H-M   'P 1'
#
loop_
_entity.id
_entity.type
_entity.pdbx_description
1 polymer ?
#
loop_
_entity_poly.entity_id
_entity_poly.type
_entity_poly.pdbx_seq_one_letter_code
_entity_poly.pdbx_strand_id
1 'polypeptide(L)'
;PLQFMLLDAVDQALQDAGYQDLSFDRSRTGVIVGTVFGDEFSQHLEMGIHLPRFQHDLERSLKQRGVAEDAITSVCEQFEEILLNHMPALIDETGSFTASTLASRITKTYDFMGGAVAIDAGEASSLAALSSSLDLLRAGDCDLIICAAGHRSLGFAQYESYFRDGDLAGAVARAPFDAENSGRVPGEGVGV
;
A
#
# COMPACT_ATOMS: atom_id res chain seq x y z
N PRO A 1 -6.45 5.18 -5.10
CA PRO A 1 -5.85 6.46 -4.72
C PRO A 1 -4.33 6.48 -4.88
N LEU A 2 -3.53 5.59 -4.24
CA LEU A 2 -2.07 5.60 -4.37
C LEU A 2 -1.61 5.47 -5.84
N GLN A 3 -2.27 4.63 -6.63
CA GLN A 3 -1.98 4.45 -8.06
C GLN A 3 -2.12 5.75 -8.86
N PHE A 4 -3.15 6.54 -8.58
CA PHE A 4 -3.36 7.83 -9.27
C PHE A 4 -2.35 8.88 -8.83
N MET A 5 -2.02 8.91 -7.54
CA MET A 5 -0.99 9.82 -7.01
C MET A 5 0.38 9.51 -7.63
N LEU A 6 0.72 8.22 -7.79
CA LEU A 6 1.96 7.82 -8.46
C LEU A 6 1.97 8.19 -9.94
N LEU A 7 0.87 8.01 -10.67
CA LEU A 7 0.78 8.42 -12.08
C LEU A 7 0.95 9.93 -12.23
N ASP A 8 0.31 10.72 -11.38
CA ASP A 8 0.44 12.17 -11.36
C ASP A 8 1.88 12.62 -11.06
N ALA A 9 2.53 12.00 -10.07
CA ALA A 9 3.91 12.29 -9.73
C ALA A 9 4.89 11.89 -10.86
N VAL A 10 4.65 10.77 -11.55
CA VAL A 10 5.43 10.35 -12.72
C VAL A 10 5.29 11.34 -13.87
N ASP A 11 4.06 11.82 -14.12
CA ASP A 11 3.81 12.84 -15.16
C ASP A 11 4.60 14.13 -14.87
N GLN A 12 4.54 14.59 -13.63
CA GLN A 12 5.30 15.77 -13.18
C GLN A 12 6.81 15.55 -13.29
N ALA A 13 7.33 14.38 -12.91
CA ALA A 13 8.75 14.07 -13.00
C ALA A 13 9.24 14.02 -14.47
N LEU A 14 8.45 13.42 -15.36
CA LEU A 14 8.77 13.40 -16.80
C LEU A 14 8.74 14.81 -17.41
N GLN A 15 7.80 15.64 -16.96
CA GLN A 15 7.71 17.04 -17.39
C GLN A 15 8.92 17.85 -16.89
N ASP A 16 9.24 17.75 -15.60
CA ASP A 16 10.36 18.47 -14.98
C ASP A 16 11.70 18.07 -15.61
N ALA A 17 11.89 16.80 -15.94
CA ALA A 17 13.06 16.28 -16.63
C ALA A 17 13.08 16.57 -18.16
N GLY A 18 12.04 17.18 -18.72
CA GLY A 18 11.95 17.50 -20.14
C GLY A 18 11.66 16.31 -21.06
N TYR A 19 11.31 15.15 -20.50
CA TYR A 19 11.05 13.93 -21.27
C TYR A 19 9.70 13.93 -22.01
N GLN A 20 8.85 14.90 -21.82
CA GLN A 20 7.64 15.06 -22.63
C GLN A 20 7.94 15.41 -24.09
N ASP A 21 9.00 16.19 -24.31
CA ASP A 21 9.41 16.66 -25.65
C ASP A 21 10.62 15.87 -26.20
N LEU A 22 11.27 15.06 -25.39
CA LEU A 22 12.42 14.26 -25.79
C LEU A 22 11.98 12.86 -26.23
N SER A 23 12.54 12.39 -27.36
CA SER A 23 12.42 10.99 -27.73
C SER A 23 13.42 10.14 -26.93
N PHE A 24 12.95 9.09 -26.29
CA PHE A 24 13.77 8.11 -25.59
C PHE A 24 13.26 6.70 -25.87
N ASP A 25 14.10 5.70 -25.63
CA ASP A 25 13.74 4.30 -25.89
C ASP A 25 12.86 3.75 -24.77
N ARG A 26 11.55 3.69 -25.03
CA ARG A 26 10.58 3.12 -24.11
C ARG A 26 10.75 1.62 -23.91
N SER A 27 11.37 0.92 -24.87
CA SER A 27 11.65 -0.52 -24.72
C SER A 27 12.74 -0.81 -23.69
N ARG A 28 13.58 0.20 -23.40
CA ARG A 28 14.65 0.15 -22.40
C ARG A 28 14.38 1.05 -21.19
N THR A 29 13.11 1.45 -21.01
CA THR A 29 12.66 2.22 -19.86
C THR A 29 11.94 1.30 -18.87
N GLY A 30 12.52 1.14 -17.68
CA GLY A 30 11.97 0.34 -16.60
C GLY A 30 11.23 1.17 -15.56
N VAL A 31 10.45 0.51 -14.72
CA VAL A 31 9.72 1.12 -13.58
C VAL A 31 9.98 0.29 -12.33
N ILE A 32 10.47 0.95 -11.28
CA ILE A 32 10.61 0.35 -9.95
C ILE A 32 9.83 1.19 -8.95
N VAL A 33 8.94 0.54 -8.21
CA VAL A 33 8.11 1.20 -7.18
C VAL A 33 8.43 0.61 -5.81
N GLY A 34 8.93 1.44 -4.91
CA GLY A 34 9.07 1.11 -3.50
C GLY A 34 7.77 1.41 -2.74
N THR A 35 7.21 0.41 -2.09
CA THR A 35 5.99 0.56 -1.28
C THR A 35 5.90 -0.52 -0.23
N VAL A 36 5.08 -0.31 0.78
CA VAL A 36 4.74 -1.33 1.77
C VAL A 36 3.36 -1.89 1.43
N PHE A 37 3.25 -3.21 1.39
CA PHE A 37 1.95 -3.86 1.29
C PHE A 37 1.23 -3.77 2.63
N GLY A 38 -0.07 -3.45 2.62
CA GLY A 38 -0.87 -3.41 3.85
C GLY A 38 -1.52 -2.05 4.13
N ASP A 39 -1.83 -1.29 3.08
CA ASP A 39 -2.62 -0.08 3.20
C ASP A 39 -4.08 -0.37 3.66
N GLU A 40 -4.82 0.68 3.98
CA GLU A 40 -6.22 0.59 4.42
C GLU A 40 -7.09 -0.21 3.44
N PHE A 41 -6.82 -0.08 2.14
CA PHE A 41 -7.56 -0.83 1.12
C PHE A 41 -7.30 -2.34 1.20
N SER A 42 -6.05 -2.75 1.44
CA SER A 42 -5.69 -4.16 1.65
C SER A 42 -6.40 -4.74 2.87
N GLN A 43 -6.50 -3.98 3.96
CA GLN A 43 -7.20 -4.40 5.18
C GLN A 43 -8.70 -4.58 4.95
N HIS A 44 -9.33 -3.68 4.20
CA HIS A 44 -10.74 -3.81 3.81
C HIS A 44 -10.97 -5.04 2.92
N LEU A 45 -10.04 -5.34 2.04
CA LEU A 45 -10.11 -6.52 1.19
C LEU A 45 -9.93 -7.81 2.00
N GLU A 46 -8.96 -7.85 2.91
CA GLU A 46 -8.77 -8.97 3.82
C GLU A 46 -10.01 -9.21 4.67
N MET A 47 -10.67 -8.16 5.14
CA MET A 47 -11.94 -8.27 5.85
C MET A 47 -13.00 -8.93 4.95
N GLY A 48 -13.13 -8.52 3.68
CA GLY A 48 -14.05 -9.14 2.72
C GLY A 48 -13.80 -10.64 2.52
N ILE A 49 -12.53 -11.05 2.50
CA ILE A 49 -12.14 -12.45 2.37
C ILE A 49 -12.45 -13.26 3.64
N HIS A 50 -12.21 -12.67 4.81
CA HIS A 50 -12.30 -13.40 6.09
C HIS A 50 -13.66 -13.30 6.77
N LEU A 51 -14.48 -12.33 6.45
CA LEU A 51 -15.80 -12.10 7.08
C LEU A 51 -16.68 -13.36 7.08
N PRO A 52 -16.84 -14.11 5.97
CA PRO A 52 -17.68 -15.31 5.98
C PRO A 52 -17.18 -16.38 6.96
N ARG A 53 -15.87 -16.49 7.14
CA ARG A 53 -15.26 -17.40 8.09
C ARG A 53 -15.52 -16.97 9.54
N PHE A 54 -15.36 -15.68 9.83
CA PHE A 54 -15.65 -15.14 11.16
C PHE A 54 -17.12 -15.35 11.54
N GLN A 55 -18.04 -15.11 10.61
CA GLN A 55 -19.46 -15.37 10.80
C GLN A 55 -19.75 -16.85 11.09
N HIS A 56 -19.18 -17.75 10.29
CA HIS A 56 -19.35 -19.20 10.48
C HIS A 56 -18.79 -19.68 11.82
N ASP A 57 -17.61 -19.22 12.22
CA ASP A 57 -16.99 -19.61 13.49
C ASP A 57 -17.76 -19.06 14.69
N LEU A 58 -18.32 -17.85 14.59
CA LEU A 58 -19.20 -17.26 15.61
C LEU A 58 -20.49 -18.09 15.75
N GLU A 59 -21.20 -18.33 14.63
CA GLU A 59 -22.41 -19.14 14.59
C GLU A 59 -22.19 -20.52 15.22
N ARG A 60 -21.13 -21.21 14.81
CA ARG A 60 -20.75 -22.50 15.35
C ARG A 60 -20.49 -22.47 16.85
N SER A 61 -19.79 -21.44 17.32
CA SER A 61 -19.52 -21.28 18.76
C SER A 61 -20.78 -21.06 19.59
N LEU A 62 -21.71 -20.27 19.08
CA LEU A 62 -23.00 -20.01 19.74
C LEU A 62 -23.88 -21.26 19.76
N LYS A 63 -23.94 -22.02 18.66
CA LYS A 63 -24.66 -23.31 18.60
C LYS A 63 -24.13 -24.32 19.63
N GLN A 64 -22.80 -24.43 19.76
CA GLN A 64 -22.17 -25.31 20.75
C GLN A 64 -22.47 -24.93 22.19
N ARG A 65 -22.81 -23.68 22.45
CA ARG A 65 -23.23 -23.16 23.78
C ARG A 65 -24.71 -23.27 24.02
N GLY A 66 -25.48 -23.81 23.07
CA GLY A 66 -26.91 -24.01 23.20
C GLY A 66 -27.76 -22.73 23.07
N VAL A 67 -27.21 -21.72 22.37
CA VAL A 67 -27.96 -20.49 22.10
C VAL A 67 -29.06 -20.79 21.07
N ALA A 68 -30.25 -20.21 21.25
CA ALA A 68 -31.38 -20.40 20.36
C ALA A 68 -31.10 -19.82 18.95
N GLU A 69 -31.62 -20.43 17.89
CA GLU A 69 -31.30 -20.12 16.49
C GLU A 69 -31.66 -18.67 16.13
N ASP A 70 -32.80 -18.15 16.63
CA ASP A 70 -33.23 -16.76 16.43
C ASP A 70 -32.25 -15.75 17.07
N ALA A 71 -31.77 -16.06 18.28
CA ALA A 71 -30.75 -15.25 18.94
C ALA A 71 -29.38 -15.31 18.22
N ILE A 72 -29.02 -16.47 17.67
CA ILE A 72 -27.79 -16.61 16.86
C ILE A 72 -27.85 -15.72 15.63
N THR A 73 -28.93 -15.73 14.88
CA THR A 73 -29.15 -14.90 13.71
C THR A 73 -28.98 -13.42 14.07
N SER A 74 -29.66 -12.95 15.12
CA SER A 74 -29.57 -11.57 15.57
C SER A 74 -28.16 -11.17 16.00
N VAL A 75 -27.40 -12.03 16.68
CA VAL A 75 -26.02 -11.78 17.10
C VAL A 75 -25.08 -11.72 15.91
N CYS A 76 -25.24 -12.61 14.93
CA CYS A 76 -24.41 -12.62 13.73
C CYS A 76 -24.65 -11.36 12.88
N GLU A 77 -25.89 -10.92 12.71
CA GLU A 77 -26.23 -9.68 12.01
C GLU A 77 -25.62 -8.45 12.71
N GLN A 78 -25.75 -8.34 14.01
CA GLN A 78 -25.15 -7.24 14.77
C GLN A 78 -23.64 -7.25 14.74
N PHE A 79 -23.03 -8.43 14.79
CA PHE A 79 -21.58 -8.59 14.67
C PHE A 79 -21.07 -8.12 13.31
N GLU A 80 -21.75 -8.51 12.24
CA GLU A 80 -21.43 -8.06 10.88
C GLU A 80 -21.55 -6.53 10.76
N GLU A 81 -22.65 -5.96 11.22
CA GLU A 81 -22.85 -4.51 11.19
C GLU A 81 -21.74 -3.75 11.93
N ILE A 82 -21.40 -4.20 13.14
CA ILE A 82 -20.32 -3.58 13.93
C ILE A 82 -18.99 -3.69 13.21
N LEU A 83 -18.64 -4.86 12.69
CA LEU A 83 -17.37 -5.04 11.95
C LEU A 83 -17.30 -4.16 10.71
N LEU A 84 -18.36 -4.16 9.89
CA LEU A 84 -18.38 -3.41 8.64
C LEU A 84 -18.41 -1.89 8.84
N ASN A 85 -18.93 -1.41 9.97
CA ASN A 85 -18.84 0.00 10.34
C ASN A 85 -17.43 0.45 10.70
N HIS A 86 -16.62 -0.45 11.25
CA HIS A 86 -15.22 -0.15 11.61
C HIS A 86 -14.24 -0.44 10.46
N MET A 87 -14.51 -1.50 9.71
CA MET A 87 -13.65 -1.97 8.65
C MET A 87 -14.51 -2.49 7.47
N PRO A 88 -14.86 -1.62 6.52
CA PRO A 88 -15.66 -2.01 5.37
C PRO A 88 -15.03 -3.18 4.62
N ALA A 89 -15.82 -4.20 4.30
CA ALA A 89 -15.38 -5.29 3.45
C ALA A 89 -15.46 -4.86 1.99
N LEU A 90 -14.37 -5.00 1.27
CA LEU A 90 -14.31 -4.70 -0.15
C LEU A 90 -14.12 -5.99 -0.94
N ILE A 91 -14.73 -6.01 -2.12
CA ILE A 91 -14.50 -7.05 -3.12
C ILE A 91 -13.59 -6.44 -4.18
N ASP A 92 -12.43 -7.05 -4.40
CA ASP A 92 -11.56 -6.66 -5.50
C ASP A 92 -11.93 -7.41 -6.77
N GLU A 93 -12.74 -6.79 -7.59
CA GLU A 93 -13.14 -7.31 -8.91
C GLU A 93 -12.03 -7.15 -9.96
N THR A 94 -11.00 -6.35 -9.68
CA THR A 94 -9.99 -5.96 -10.66
C THR A 94 -8.60 -6.51 -10.39
N GLY A 95 -8.36 -7.14 -9.25
CA GLY A 95 -7.04 -7.59 -8.81
C GLY A 95 -6.05 -6.43 -8.61
N SER A 96 -6.55 -5.22 -8.36
CA SER A 96 -5.73 -3.99 -8.38
C SER A 96 -5.10 -3.62 -7.05
N PHE A 97 -5.19 -4.48 -6.05
CA PHE A 97 -4.68 -4.24 -4.70
C PHE A 97 -3.24 -4.69 -4.46
N THR A 98 -2.66 -5.44 -5.39
CA THR A 98 -1.27 -5.89 -5.24
C THR A 98 -0.28 -4.77 -5.53
N ALA A 99 0.83 -4.72 -4.80
CA ALA A 99 1.89 -3.73 -5.01
C ALA A 99 2.42 -3.71 -6.46
N SER A 100 2.45 -4.87 -7.12
CA SER A 100 2.87 -5.00 -8.53
C SER A 100 1.99 -4.22 -9.51
N THR A 101 0.72 -3.98 -9.17
CA THR A 101 -0.17 -3.17 -10.03
C THR A 101 0.23 -1.70 -10.06
N LEU A 102 0.93 -1.20 -9.07
CA LEU A 102 1.44 0.18 -9.06
C LEU A 102 2.45 0.38 -10.19
N ALA A 103 3.47 -0.50 -10.25
CA ALA A 103 4.49 -0.44 -11.29
C ALA A 103 3.90 -0.74 -12.68
N SER A 104 3.06 -1.77 -12.80
CA SER A 104 2.46 -2.16 -14.08
C SER A 104 1.49 -1.12 -14.65
N ARG A 105 0.80 -0.34 -13.81
CA ARG A 105 -0.02 0.77 -14.31
C ARG A 105 0.81 1.89 -14.90
N ILE A 106 1.95 2.20 -14.30
CA ILE A 106 2.87 3.20 -14.85
C ILE A 106 3.39 2.71 -16.21
N THR A 107 3.90 1.48 -16.30
CA THR A 107 4.39 0.94 -17.57
C THR A 107 3.32 0.92 -18.66
N LYS A 108 2.09 0.54 -18.30
CA LYS A 108 0.97 0.51 -19.25
C LYS A 108 0.55 1.91 -19.72
N THR A 109 0.58 2.91 -18.82
CA THR A 109 0.13 4.27 -19.14
C THR A 109 1.12 4.97 -20.08
N TYR A 110 2.42 4.75 -19.88
CA TYR A 110 3.48 5.42 -20.65
C TYR A 110 4.13 4.54 -21.71
N ASP A 111 3.65 3.31 -21.88
CA ASP A 111 4.19 2.32 -22.83
C ASP A 111 5.66 2.01 -22.57
N PHE A 112 6.05 1.82 -21.29
CA PHE A 112 7.41 1.43 -20.92
C PHE A 112 7.53 -0.10 -20.91
N MET A 113 8.55 -0.64 -21.56
CA MET A 113 8.73 -2.07 -21.76
C MET A 113 10.00 -2.64 -21.13
N GLY A 114 10.80 -1.84 -20.44
CA GLY A 114 12.04 -2.25 -19.76
C GLY A 114 11.83 -3.01 -18.43
N GLY A 115 10.59 -3.36 -18.11
CA GLY A 115 10.23 -4.11 -16.91
C GLY A 115 9.50 -3.28 -15.86
N ALA A 116 8.77 -3.99 -14.98
CA ALA A 116 7.99 -3.39 -13.89
C ALA A 116 8.20 -4.20 -12.62
N VAL A 117 8.71 -3.58 -11.57
CA VAL A 117 9.02 -4.22 -10.28
C VAL A 117 8.44 -3.41 -9.14
N ALA A 118 7.80 -4.07 -8.20
CA ALA A 118 7.47 -3.50 -6.90
C ALA A 118 8.40 -4.11 -5.83
N ILE A 119 8.90 -3.28 -4.93
CA ILE A 119 9.80 -3.68 -3.85
C ILE A 119 9.14 -3.32 -2.53
N ASP A 120 8.99 -4.32 -1.68
CA ASP A 120 8.61 -4.16 -0.29
C ASP A 120 9.80 -4.54 0.60
N ALA A 121 10.38 -3.55 1.23
CA ALA A 121 11.45 -3.67 2.22
C ALA A 121 11.06 -2.92 3.51
N GLY A 122 9.75 -2.91 3.82
CA GLY A 122 9.21 -2.12 4.91
C GLY A 122 9.50 -0.63 4.70
N GLU A 123 9.95 0.04 5.72
CA GLU A 123 10.26 1.49 5.68
C GLU A 123 11.45 1.86 4.79
N ALA A 124 12.28 0.88 4.43
CA ALA A 124 13.40 1.08 3.53
C ALA A 124 13.02 0.90 2.04
N SER A 125 11.73 0.70 1.70
CA SER A 125 11.28 0.37 0.35
C SER A 125 11.71 1.40 -0.70
N SER A 126 11.67 2.70 -0.39
CA SER A 126 12.11 3.76 -1.30
C SER A 126 13.61 3.71 -1.60
N LEU A 127 14.43 3.47 -0.56
CA LEU A 127 15.88 3.33 -0.73
C LEU A 127 16.25 2.03 -1.45
N ALA A 128 15.53 0.95 -1.20
CA ALA A 128 15.70 -0.32 -1.90
C ALA A 128 15.34 -0.18 -3.38
N ALA A 129 14.26 0.54 -3.70
CA ALA A 129 13.89 0.85 -5.08
C ALA A 129 14.97 1.67 -5.79
N LEU A 130 15.52 2.68 -5.12
CA LEU A 130 16.60 3.49 -5.65
C LEU A 130 17.88 2.66 -5.90
N SER A 131 18.28 1.82 -4.95
CA SER A 131 19.43 0.94 -5.09
C SER A 131 19.28 -0.02 -6.27
N SER A 132 18.11 -0.69 -6.36
CA SER A 132 17.82 -1.59 -7.48
C SER A 132 17.79 -0.88 -8.84
N SER A 133 17.28 0.36 -8.87
CA SER A 133 17.29 1.19 -10.07
C SER A 133 18.72 1.48 -10.55
N LEU A 134 19.60 1.85 -9.62
CA LEU A 134 21.01 2.09 -9.94
C LEU A 134 21.71 0.83 -10.43
N ASP A 135 21.40 -0.33 -9.87
CA ASP A 135 22.01 -1.60 -10.28
C ASP A 135 21.60 -1.99 -11.71
N LEU A 136 20.32 -1.83 -12.08
CA LEU A 136 19.84 -2.09 -13.44
C LEU A 136 20.42 -1.12 -14.47
N LEU A 137 20.56 0.17 -14.12
CA LEU A 137 21.22 1.15 -14.99
C LEU A 137 22.70 0.81 -15.18
N ARG A 138 23.42 0.42 -14.12
CA ARG A 138 24.84 0.03 -14.19
C ARG A 138 25.05 -1.27 -14.96
N ALA A 139 24.12 -2.20 -14.86
CA ALA A 139 24.15 -3.45 -15.63
C ALA A 139 23.88 -3.22 -17.14
N GLY A 140 23.31 -2.07 -17.50
CA GLY A 140 22.91 -1.77 -18.86
C GLY A 140 21.63 -2.44 -19.31
N ASP A 141 20.83 -2.93 -18.35
CA ASP A 141 19.53 -3.57 -18.65
C ASP A 141 18.48 -2.53 -19.07
N CYS A 142 18.57 -1.32 -18.51
CA CYS A 142 17.74 -0.17 -18.85
C CYS A 142 18.60 1.06 -19.13
N ASP A 143 18.09 1.96 -19.98
CA ASP A 143 18.72 3.26 -20.24
C ASP A 143 18.06 4.36 -19.40
N LEU A 144 16.80 4.16 -19.01
CA LEU A 144 16.02 5.03 -18.14
C LEU A 144 15.24 4.17 -17.15
N ILE A 145 15.13 4.63 -15.92
CA ILE A 145 14.27 4.01 -14.90
C ILE A 145 13.44 5.08 -14.20
N ILE A 146 12.14 4.87 -14.19
CA ILE A 146 11.22 5.57 -13.30
C ILE A 146 11.31 4.90 -11.94
N CYS A 147 12.00 5.56 -11.01
CA CYS A 147 12.12 5.11 -9.64
C CYS A 147 11.12 5.88 -8.78
N ALA A 148 10.04 5.23 -8.41
CA ALA A 148 8.97 5.84 -7.64
C ALA A 148 8.83 5.17 -6.26
N ALA A 149 8.33 5.91 -5.30
CA ALA A 149 7.93 5.35 -4.02
C ALA A 149 6.66 6.03 -3.52
N GLY A 150 5.86 5.27 -2.78
CA GLY A 150 4.64 5.82 -2.23
C GLY A 150 4.11 5.01 -1.06
N HIS A 151 3.53 5.74 -0.12
CA HIS A 151 2.84 5.16 1.03
C HIS A 151 1.57 5.96 1.33
N ARG A 152 0.48 5.25 1.56
CA ARG A 152 -0.79 5.80 1.97
C ARG A 152 -1.48 4.82 2.92
N SER A 153 -1.24 4.99 4.19
CA SER A 153 -1.71 4.06 5.21
C SER A 153 -1.88 4.73 6.58
N LEU A 154 -2.42 5.96 6.61
CA LEU A 154 -2.70 6.64 7.87
C LEU A 154 -4.09 6.27 8.42
N GLY A 155 -4.50 5.02 8.28
CA GLY A 155 -5.69 4.47 8.89
C GLY A 155 -5.52 4.19 10.38
N PHE A 156 -6.64 4.05 11.11
CA PHE A 156 -6.65 3.76 12.55
C PHE A 156 -5.81 2.54 12.92
N ALA A 157 -5.90 1.45 12.16
CA ALA A 157 -5.17 0.21 12.43
C ALA A 157 -3.64 0.40 12.37
N GLN A 158 -3.15 1.25 11.47
CA GLN A 158 -1.72 1.55 11.36
C GLN A 158 -1.23 2.36 12.57
N TYR A 159 -1.99 3.38 12.99
CA TYR A 159 -1.66 4.13 14.20
C TYR A 159 -1.71 3.25 15.45
N GLU A 160 -2.69 2.35 15.56
CA GLU A 160 -2.79 1.40 16.67
C GLU A 160 -1.57 0.46 16.70
N SER A 161 -1.10 -0.04 15.55
CA SER A 161 0.12 -0.84 15.46
C SER A 161 1.33 -0.07 15.98
N TYR A 162 1.61 1.12 15.46
CA TYR A 162 2.70 1.95 15.91
C TYR A 162 2.61 2.32 17.41
N PHE A 163 1.39 2.53 17.90
CA PHE A 163 1.16 2.79 19.32
C PHE A 163 1.51 1.58 20.19
N ARG A 164 1.09 0.39 19.79
CA ARG A 164 1.38 -0.86 20.51
C ARG A 164 2.87 -1.19 20.53
N ASP A 165 3.56 -0.89 19.44
CA ASP A 165 5.00 -1.11 19.29
C ASP A 165 5.83 -0.04 20.07
N GLY A 166 5.18 1.00 20.54
CA GLY A 166 5.84 2.11 21.24
C GLY A 166 6.63 3.03 20.29
N ASP A 167 6.32 2.99 19.02
CA ASP A 167 7.07 3.67 17.97
C ASP A 167 6.59 5.10 17.67
N LEU A 168 5.40 5.49 18.16
CA LEU A 168 4.88 6.84 17.94
C LEU A 168 5.66 7.88 18.76
N ALA A 169 5.90 9.03 18.14
CA ALA A 169 6.45 10.19 18.84
C ALA A 169 5.54 10.62 19.99
N GLY A 170 6.15 11.09 21.08
CA GLY A 170 5.42 11.65 22.22
C GLY A 170 4.69 12.94 21.88
N ALA A 171 4.12 13.60 22.89
CA ALA A 171 3.32 14.82 22.74
C ALA A 171 4.04 15.98 22.02
N VAL A 172 5.36 15.97 22.00
CA VAL A 172 6.20 16.95 21.28
C VAL A 172 6.94 16.18 20.17
N ALA A 173 6.39 16.23 18.96
CA ALA A 173 7.06 15.71 17.78
C ALA A 173 8.25 16.61 17.41
N ARG A 174 9.40 16.00 17.18
CA ARG A 174 10.59 16.68 16.66
C ARG A 174 10.80 16.34 15.19
N ALA A 175 11.69 17.09 14.54
CA ALA A 175 12.03 16.82 13.16
C ALA A 175 12.61 15.40 13.00
N PRO A 176 12.36 14.72 11.86
CA PRO A 176 13.08 13.50 11.52
C PRO A 176 14.60 13.75 11.61
N PHE A 177 15.34 12.77 12.12
CA PHE A 177 16.79 12.84 12.34
C PHE A 177 17.27 13.77 13.47
N ASP A 178 16.37 14.38 14.24
CA ASP A 178 16.76 15.06 15.48
C ASP A 178 17.20 14.00 16.52
N ALA A 179 18.32 14.24 17.18
CA ALA A 179 18.88 13.33 18.20
C ALA A 179 17.96 13.14 19.41
N GLU A 180 17.08 14.10 19.67
CA GLU A 180 16.09 14.03 20.76
C GLU A 180 14.70 13.55 20.28
N ASN A 181 14.59 13.07 19.05
CA ASN A 181 13.35 12.51 18.55
C ASN A 181 13.03 11.20 19.29
N SER A 182 11.85 11.14 19.90
CA SER A 182 11.43 10.01 20.75
C SER A 182 10.59 8.96 20.02
N GLY A 183 10.36 9.10 18.72
CA GLY A 183 9.53 8.19 17.96
C GLY A 183 9.16 8.71 16.57
N ARG A 184 8.26 8.00 15.90
CA ARG A 184 7.85 8.31 14.52
C ARG A 184 6.70 9.30 14.49
N VAL A 185 6.73 10.15 13.49
CA VAL A 185 5.57 10.89 13.01
C VAL A 185 5.21 10.30 11.63
N PRO A 186 4.21 9.42 11.57
CA PRO A 186 3.81 8.81 10.30
C PRO A 186 3.36 9.87 9.29
N GLY A 187 3.65 9.65 8.03
CA GLY A 187 3.25 10.51 6.94
C GLY A 187 2.78 9.73 5.73
N GLU A 188 2.00 10.35 4.88
CA GLU A 188 1.60 9.82 3.57
C GLU A 188 2.25 10.67 2.48
N GLY A 189 2.59 10.01 1.37
CA GLY A 189 3.12 10.72 0.23
C GLY A 189 3.57 9.81 -0.88
N VAL A 190 3.90 10.44 -2.00
CA VAL A 190 4.54 9.81 -3.15
C VAL A 190 5.70 10.66 -3.61
N GLY A 191 6.70 10.00 -4.20
CA GLY A 191 7.85 10.64 -4.84
C GLY A 191 8.33 9.84 -6.04
N VAL A 192 8.92 10.52 -7.00
CA VAL A 192 9.51 9.94 -8.21
C VAL A 192 10.85 10.58 -8.48
#